data_6fa6c664c1028ea093a61b88a4ec64e3
#
_entry.id   6fa6c664c1028ea093a61b88a4ec64e3
#
_cell.length_a   1.000
_cell.length_b   1.000
_cell.length_c   1.000
_cell.angle_alpha   90.00
_cell.angle_beta   90.00
_cell.angle_gamma   90.00
#
_symmetry.space_group_name_H-M   'P 1'
#
loop_
_entity.id
_entity.type
_entity.pdbx_description
1 polymer ?
#
loop_
_entity_poly.entity_id
_entity_poly.type
_entity_poly.pdbx_seq_one_letter_code
_entity_poly.pdbx_strand_id
1 'polypeptide(L)'
;LKQRCDTKEKRGKKEREAQKARFVVSKERRIINESPIFFLCFSMSNYTGPKVRLSRKLGIALTAKSGKYMERKPNPPGQHGVNKRRAKASDYGKQLFEKQRLRMQYNVHERQLRRYVDQAQRAVGNTGEILVQALESRLDAVVFRAGFARSVYASRQYVTHGHILVNGKRVDIPSYRVKVNDVITVREKSRKLPCFQEAVRTSAPPAYLEVTKSTMSVKLLYVPPREEVPIICEVPLVVEYYSR
;
A
#
# COMPACT_ATOMS: atom_id res chain seq x y z
N LEU A 1 -22.54 -45.99 53.35
CA LEU A 1 -23.41 -45.49 52.26
C LEU A 1 -23.18 -44.03 51.91
N LYS A 2 -22.94 -43.11 52.89
CA LYS A 2 -22.70 -41.65 52.64
C LYS A 2 -21.43 -41.36 51.83
N GLN A 3 -20.31 -42.08 52.06
CA GLN A 3 -19.05 -41.87 51.31
C GLN A 3 -19.11 -42.27 49.82
N ARG A 4 -20.02 -43.15 49.41
CA ARG A 4 -20.21 -43.50 47.99
C ARG A 4 -21.06 -42.52 47.22
N CYS A 5 -21.90 -41.72 47.87
CA CYS A 5 -22.69 -40.67 47.25
C CYS A 5 -21.82 -39.44 46.94
N ASP A 6 -20.94 -39.01 47.86
CA ASP A 6 -20.05 -37.84 47.69
C ASP A 6 -19.03 -38.01 46.54
N THR A 7 -18.58 -39.24 46.29
CA THR A 7 -17.66 -39.54 45.20
C THR A 7 -18.33 -39.49 43.83
N LYS A 8 -19.60 -39.88 43.72
CA LYS A 8 -20.36 -39.79 42.46
C LYS A 8 -20.71 -38.36 42.11
N GLU A 9 -21.04 -37.52 43.11
CA GLU A 9 -21.35 -36.11 42.88
C GLU A 9 -20.12 -35.31 42.46
N LYS A 10 -18.95 -35.56 43.06
CA LYS A 10 -17.69 -34.95 42.67
C LYS A 10 -17.22 -35.35 41.26
N ARG A 11 -17.49 -36.62 40.84
CA ARG A 11 -17.22 -37.03 39.45
C ARG A 11 -18.14 -36.34 38.46
N GLY A 12 -19.42 -36.24 38.74
CA GLY A 12 -20.38 -35.55 37.88
C GLY A 12 -20.11 -34.05 37.72
N LYS A 13 -19.61 -33.37 38.78
CA LYS A 13 -19.16 -31.97 38.69
C LYS A 13 -17.91 -31.81 37.80
N LYS A 14 -16.88 -32.64 37.97
CA LYS A 14 -15.67 -32.61 37.12
C LYS A 14 -15.98 -32.93 35.65
N GLU A 15 -16.89 -33.81 35.34
CA GLU A 15 -17.27 -34.12 33.95
C GLU A 15 -18.02 -32.94 33.30
N ARG A 16 -18.91 -32.26 34.06
CA ARG A 16 -19.59 -31.04 33.57
C ARG A 16 -18.63 -29.87 33.34
N GLU A 17 -17.63 -29.70 34.20
CA GLU A 17 -16.61 -28.69 34.02
C GLU A 17 -15.72 -29.02 32.82
N ALA A 18 -15.31 -30.27 32.64
CA ALA A 18 -14.55 -30.73 31.49
C ALA A 18 -15.33 -30.58 30.16
N GLN A 19 -16.64 -30.81 30.19
CA GLN A 19 -17.51 -30.59 29.03
C GLN A 19 -17.67 -29.08 28.71
N LYS A 20 -17.82 -28.23 29.73
CA LYS A 20 -17.83 -26.77 29.53
C LYS A 20 -16.51 -26.26 28.96
N ALA A 21 -15.36 -26.73 29.48
CA ALA A 21 -14.04 -26.39 28.95
C ALA A 21 -13.86 -26.84 27.49
N ARG A 22 -14.31 -28.05 27.13
CA ARG A 22 -14.27 -28.51 25.74
C ARG A 22 -15.20 -27.72 24.81
N PHE A 23 -16.34 -27.26 25.31
CA PHE A 23 -17.26 -26.41 24.55
C PHE A 23 -16.69 -25.00 24.30
N VAL A 24 -16.02 -24.41 25.29
CA VAL A 24 -15.33 -23.12 25.16
C VAL A 24 -14.17 -23.21 24.15
N VAL A 25 -13.32 -24.23 24.27
CA VAL A 25 -12.20 -24.47 23.34
C VAL A 25 -12.69 -24.75 21.92
N SER A 26 -13.86 -25.44 21.76
CA SER A 26 -14.45 -25.67 20.44
C SER A 26 -15.04 -24.39 19.84
N LYS A 27 -15.54 -23.47 20.67
CA LYS A 27 -16.06 -22.17 20.24
C LYS A 27 -14.93 -21.24 19.83
N GLU A 28 -13.82 -21.21 20.57
CA GLU A 28 -12.62 -20.47 20.19
C GLU A 28 -11.96 -21.01 18.90
N ARG A 29 -11.94 -22.32 18.70
CA ARG A 29 -11.46 -22.93 17.45
C ARG A 29 -12.39 -22.65 16.26
N ARG A 30 -13.70 -22.49 16.45
CA ARG A 30 -14.63 -22.06 15.38
C ARG A 30 -14.40 -20.59 15.00
N ILE A 31 -14.11 -19.72 15.96
CA ILE A 31 -13.82 -18.30 15.69
C ILE A 31 -12.49 -18.13 14.90
N ILE A 32 -11.54 -19.03 15.07
CA ILE A 32 -10.24 -19.01 14.34
C ILE A 32 -10.38 -19.61 12.93
N ASN A 33 -11.34 -20.51 12.68
CA ASN A 33 -11.52 -21.19 11.39
C ASN A 33 -12.60 -20.57 10.47
N GLU A 34 -13.37 -19.60 10.94
CA GLU A 34 -14.27 -18.84 10.08
C GLU A 34 -13.55 -17.61 9.52
N SER A 35 -12.90 -17.79 8.42
CA SER A 35 -13.03 -17.13 7.14
C SER A 35 -11.74 -16.99 6.36
N PRO A 36 -11.34 -17.99 5.58
CA PRO A 36 -10.41 -17.74 4.47
C PRO A 36 -11.04 -16.80 3.42
N ILE A 37 -12.37 -16.69 3.36
CA ILE A 37 -13.10 -15.83 2.41
C ILE A 37 -13.03 -14.36 2.80
N PHE A 38 -13.02 -14.00 4.09
CA PHE A 38 -12.90 -12.60 4.53
C PHE A 38 -11.48 -12.05 4.35
N PHE A 39 -10.46 -12.91 4.40
CA PHE A 39 -9.07 -12.51 4.15
C PHE A 39 -8.78 -12.30 2.65
N LEU A 40 -9.45 -13.06 1.77
CA LEU A 40 -9.31 -12.89 0.32
C LEU A 40 -9.97 -11.60 -0.19
N CYS A 41 -11.07 -11.16 0.42
CA CYS A 41 -11.77 -9.93 -0.01
C CYS A 41 -11.03 -8.65 0.38
N PHE A 42 -10.09 -8.70 1.35
CA PHE A 42 -9.30 -7.53 1.80
C PHE A 42 -8.12 -7.20 0.89
N SER A 43 -7.71 -8.13 0.01
CA SER A 43 -6.52 -8.02 -0.85
C SER A 43 -6.76 -7.33 -2.19
N MET A 44 -8.00 -7.16 -2.67
CA MET A 44 -8.31 -6.87 -4.08
C MET A 44 -8.87 -5.48 -4.35
N SER A 45 -8.60 -4.49 -3.52
CA SER A 45 -9.10 -3.16 -3.75
C SER A 45 -8.12 -2.24 -4.52
N ASN A 46 -7.72 -2.66 -5.70
CA ASN A 46 -7.00 -1.80 -6.64
C ASN A 46 -7.98 -0.90 -7.40
N TYR A 47 -7.56 0.34 -7.70
CA TYR A 47 -8.33 1.18 -8.60
C TYR A 47 -8.31 0.58 -10.02
N THR A 48 -9.44 0.06 -10.46
CA THR A 48 -9.61 -0.57 -11.79
C THR A 48 -10.18 0.40 -12.83
N GLY A 49 -10.65 1.57 -12.42
CA GLY A 49 -11.25 2.58 -13.29
C GLY A 49 -10.27 3.23 -14.28
N PRO A 50 -10.75 4.15 -15.12
CA PRO A 50 -9.98 4.79 -16.20
C PRO A 50 -8.89 5.71 -15.65
N LYS A 51 -7.63 5.26 -15.71
CA LYS A 51 -6.46 5.95 -15.15
C LYS A 51 -6.18 7.30 -15.84
N VAL A 52 -6.38 7.40 -17.15
CA VAL A 52 -6.22 8.65 -17.90
C VAL A 52 -7.21 9.73 -17.46
N ARG A 53 -8.48 9.35 -17.21
CA ARG A 53 -9.49 10.27 -16.69
C ARG A 53 -9.12 10.79 -15.31
N LEU A 54 -8.60 9.90 -14.47
CA LEU A 54 -8.13 10.25 -13.12
C LEU A 54 -6.92 11.19 -13.19
N SER A 55 -5.92 10.89 -14.04
CA SER A 55 -4.73 11.73 -14.24
C SER A 55 -5.11 13.13 -14.69
N ARG A 56 -6.00 13.28 -15.66
CA ARG A 56 -6.49 14.58 -16.12
C ARG A 56 -7.26 15.35 -15.03
N LYS A 57 -8.01 14.64 -14.15
CA LYS A 57 -8.71 15.26 -13.02
C LYS A 57 -7.72 15.83 -11.99
N LEU A 58 -6.64 15.10 -11.72
CA LEU A 58 -5.64 15.43 -10.69
C LEU A 58 -4.49 16.31 -11.21
N GLY A 59 -4.37 16.47 -12.53
CA GLY A 59 -3.24 17.18 -13.13
C GLY A 59 -1.89 16.49 -13.01
N ILE A 60 -1.87 15.16 -12.78
CA ILE A 60 -0.65 14.36 -12.57
C ILE A 60 -0.65 13.15 -13.48
N ALA A 61 0.45 12.89 -14.18
CA ALA A 61 0.65 11.72 -14.99
C ALA A 61 0.90 10.46 -14.13
N LEU A 62 -0.16 9.70 -13.82
CA LEU A 62 -0.06 8.47 -13.04
C LEU A 62 0.56 7.27 -13.82
N THR A 63 0.54 7.35 -15.15
CA THR A 63 1.12 6.35 -16.03
C THR A 63 1.77 7.04 -17.23
N ALA A 64 2.78 6.44 -17.85
CA ALA A 64 3.43 7.00 -19.06
C ALA A 64 2.42 7.29 -20.19
N LYS A 65 1.42 6.43 -20.35
CA LYS A 65 0.30 6.65 -21.29
C LYS A 65 -0.51 7.89 -20.95
N SER A 66 -0.71 8.19 -19.66
CA SER A 66 -1.47 9.36 -19.21
C SER A 66 -0.78 10.67 -19.58
N GLY A 67 0.57 10.74 -19.56
CA GLY A 67 1.35 11.91 -19.95
C GLY A 67 0.99 12.36 -21.36
N LYS A 68 1.12 11.45 -22.35
CA LYS A 68 0.80 11.72 -23.76
C LYS A 68 -0.65 12.21 -23.96
N TYR A 69 -1.62 11.69 -23.17
CA TYR A 69 -2.99 12.14 -23.26
C TYR A 69 -3.23 13.50 -22.59
N MET A 70 -2.48 13.86 -21.56
CA MET A 70 -2.56 15.16 -20.91
C MET A 70 -2.02 16.27 -21.79
N GLU A 71 -0.97 16.03 -22.57
CA GLU A 71 -0.44 16.94 -23.58
C GLU A 71 -1.49 17.24 -24.65
N ARG A 72 -2.19 16.22 -25.15
CA ARG A 72 -3.23 16.39 -26.17
C ARG A 72 -4.51 17.03 -25.63
N LYS A 73 -4.90 16.72 -24.39
CA LYS A 73 -6.16 17.18 -23.76
C LYS A 73 -5.90 17.61 -22.32
N PRO A 74 -5.38 18.84 -22.09
CA PRO A 74 -5.00 19.33 -20.77
C PRO A 74 -6.20 19.59 -19.85
N ASN A 75 -7.40 19.76 -20.43
CA ASN A 75 -8.58 20.08 -19.67
C ASN A 75 -9.07 18.91 -18.80
N PRO A 76 -9.72 19.21 -17.66
CA PRO A 76 -10.38 18.19 -16.84
C PRO A 76 -11.37 17.33 -17.66
N PRO A 77 -11.62 16.09 -17.26
CA PRO A 77 -12.55 15.22 -17.99
C PRO A 77 -14.00 15.65 -17.79
N GLY A 78 -14.83 15.33 -18.76
CA GLY A 78 -16.28 15.57 -18.73
C GLY A 78 -16.73 16.68 -19.67
N GLN A 79 -18.05 16.79 -19.85
CA GLN A 79 -18.70 17.76 -20.74
C GLN A 79 -18.34 19.22 -20.40
N HIS A 80 -18.27 19.53 -19.12
CA HIS A 80 -17.94 20.88 -18.64
C HIS A 80 -16.41 21.11 -18.46
N GLY A 81 -15.56 20.14 -18.80
CA GLY A 81 -14.12 20.26 -18.58
C GLY A 81 -13.46 21.40 -19.33
N VAL A 82 -13.91 21.69 -20.56
CA VAL A 82 -13.42 22.77 -21.43
C VAL A 82 -13.94 24.13 -20.95
N ASN A 83 -15.22 24.20 -20.61
CA ASN A 83 -15.94 25.45 -20.29
C ASN A 83 -15.95 25.76 -18.79
N LYS A 84 -15.27 24.96 -17.97
CA LYS A 84 -15.25 25.16 -16.52
C LYS A 84 -14.52 26.46 -16.20
N ARG A 85 -15.26 27.54 -15.92
CA ARG A 85 -14.70 28.71 -15.27
C ARG A 85 -14.02 28.28 -13.98
N ARG A 86 -12.82 28.76 -13.74
CA ARG A 86 -12.07 28.46 -12.49
C ARG A 86 -12.78 29.14 -11.33
N ALA A 87 -13.77 28.46 -10.77
CA ALA A 87 -14.35 28.90 -9.50
C ALA A 87 -13.28 28.83 -8.42
N LYS A 88 -13.23 29.82 -7.52
CA LYS A 88 -12.33 29.84 -6.37
C LYS A 88 -12.60 28.58 -5.55
N ALA A 89 -11.57 27.73 -5.41
CA ALA A 89 -11.70 26.52 -4.60
C ALA A 89 -11.76 26.90 -3.11
N SER A 90 -12.70 26.32 -2.38
CA SER A 90 -12.71 26.41 -0.92
C SER A 90 -11.46 25.74 -0.32
N ASP A 91 -11.09 26.11 0.90
CA ASP A 91 -9.89 25.53 1.55
C ASP A 91 -10.05 24.04 1.77
N TYR A 92 -11.25 23.58 2.14
CA TYR A 92 -11.59 22.15 2.16
C TYR A 92 -11.36 21.48 0.79
N GLY A 93 -11.79 22.15 -0.28
CA GLY A 93 -11.62 21.64 -1.64
C GLY A 93 -10.16 21.49 -2.05
N LYS A 94 -9.27 22.42 -1.64
CA LYS A 94 -7.82 22.34 -1.86
C LYS A 94 -7.21 21.17 -1.09
N GLN A 95 -7.50 21.06 0.20
CA GLN A 95 -7.04 19.98 1.06
C GLN A 95 -7.48 18.60 0.55
N LEU A 96 -8.76 18.45 0.19
CA LEU A 96 -9.29 17.22 -0.40
C LEU A 96 -8.57 16.87 -1.71
N PHE A 97 -8.29 17.85 -2.54
CA PHE A 97 -7.63 17.64 -3.82
C PHE A 97 -6.19 17.14 -3.64
N GLU A 98 -5.42 17.76 -2.75
CA GLU A 98 -4.05 17.33 -2.44
C GLU A 98 -4.02 15.94 -1.79
N LYS A 99 -4.94 15.65 -0.89
CA LYS A 99 -5.10 14.30 -0.36
C LYS A 99 -5.37 13.27 -1.45
N GLN A 100 -6.23 13.57 -2.41
CA GLN A 100 -6.51 12.66 -3.54
C GLN A 100 -5.29 12.51 -4.46
N ARG A 101 -4.49 13.56 -4.66
CA ARG A 101 -3.23 13.52 -5.40
C ARG A 101 -2.26 12.52 -4.75
N LEU A 102 -1.99 12.67 -3.46
CA LEU A 102 -1.10 11.79 -2.71
C LEU A 102 -1.60 10.34 -2.78
N ARG A 103 -2.88 10.12 -2.47
CA ARG A 103 -3.50 8.81 -2.46
C ARG A 103 -3.34 8.06 -3.78
N MET A 104 -3.55 8.75 -4.91
CA MET A 104 -3.52 8.13 -6.22
C MET A 104 -2.12 7.91 -6.76
N GLN A 105 -1.15 8.73 -6.37
CA GLN A 105 0.26 8.51 -6.71
C GLN A 105 0.79 7.18 -6.14
N TYR A 106 0.38 6.82 -4.91
CA TYR A 106 0.75 5.55 -4.28
C TYR A 106 -0.28 4.43 -4.47
N ASN A 107 -1.39 4.71 -5.17
CA ASN A 107 -2.49 3.74 -5.32
C ASN A 107 -2.94 3.11 -3.99
N VAL A 108 -3.05 3.93 -2.94
CA VAL A 108 -3.43 3.51 -1.60
C VAL A 108 -4.91 3.76 -1.35
N HIS A 109 -5.57 2.88 -0.59
CA HIS A 109 -6.95 3.08 -0.16
C HIS A 109 -7.05 4.15 0.92
N GLU A 110 -8.21 4.82 0.99
CA GLU A 110 -8.49 5.83 2.00
C GLU A 110 -8.27 5.31 3.43
N ARG A 111 -8.79 4.11 3.71
CA ARG A 111 -8.61 3.46 5.02
C ARG A 111 -7.15 3.20 5.36
N GLN A 112 -6.33 2.82 4.38
CA GLN A 112 -4.90 2.62 4.57
C GLN A 112 -4.17 3.95 4.75
N LEU A 113 -4.49 4.97 3.94
CA LEU A 113 -3.89 6.29 4.07
C LEU A 113 -4.17 6.89 5.45
N ARG A 114 -5.41 6.80 5.92
CA ARG A 114 -5.77 7.25 7.28
C ARG A 114 -4.92 6.58 8.36
N ARG A 115 -4.71 5.25 8.27
CA ARG A 115 -3.82 4.53 9.20
C ARG A 115 -2.38 5.04 9.17
N TYR A 116 -1.85 5.38 7.99
CA TYR A 116 -0.50 5.97 7.89
C TYR A 116 -0.44 7.36 8.53
N VAL A 117 -1.47 8.17 8.33
CA VAL A 117 -1.57 9.50 8.98
C VAL A 117 -1.67 9.34 10.50
N ASP A 118 -2.56 8.48 11.00
CA ASP A 118 -2.70 8.20 12.43
C ASP A 118 -1.38 7.72 13.07
N GLN A 119 -0.61 6.90 12.35
CA GLN A 119 0.72 6.46 12.78
C GLN A 119 1.74 7.60 12.77
N ALA A 120 1.71 8.45 11.75
CA ALA A 120 2.61 9.60 11.64
C ALA A 120 2.32 10.66 12.71
N GLN A 121 1.07 10.87 13.06
CA GLN A 121 0.68 11.81 14.13
C GLN A 121 1.13 11.35 15.54
N ARG A 122 1.21 10.04 15.75
CA ARG A 122 1.68 9.46 17.03
C ARG A 122 3.20 9.45 17.15
N ALA A 123 3.91 9.55 16.04
CA ALA A 123 5.36 9.53 16.03
C ALA A 123 5.92 10.93 16.36
N VAL A 124 7.08 10.96 17.01
CA VAL A 124 7.78 12.22 17.32
C VAL A 124 8.44 12.77 16.06
N GLY A 125 8.16 14.00 15.69
CA GLY A 125 8.75 14.70 14.56
C GLY A 125 7.72 15.33 13.62
N ASN A 126 8.16 15.68 12.40
CA ASN A 126 7.29 16.28 11.39
C ASN A 126 6.36 15.21 10.79
N THR A 127 5.08 15.31 11.11
CA THR A 127 4.04 14.36 10.64
C THR A 127 4.05 14.19 9.12
N GLY A 128 4.28 15.28 8.37
CA GLY A 128 4.31 15.23 6.91
C GLY A 128 5.47 14.41 6.36
N GLU A 129 6.65 14.55 6.92
CA GLU A 129 7.84 13.79 6.52
C GLU A 129 7.68 12.31 6.87
N ILE A 130 7.26 12.02 8.10
CA ILE A 130 7.02 10.64 8.56
C ILE A 130 5.97 9.93 7.69
N LEU A 131 4.92 10.64 7.29
CA LEU A 131 3.91 10.12 6.37
C LEU A 131 4.51 9.73 5.01
N VAL A 132 5.33 10.62 4.42
CA VAL A 132 5.98 10.36 3.14
C VAL A 132 6.97 9.21 3.26
N GLN A 133 7.79 9.17 4.30
CA GLN A 133 8.71 8.08 4.59
C GLN A 133 7.99 6.72 4.73
N ALA A 134 6.85 6.71 5.43
CA ALA A 134 6.03 5.51 5.57
C ALA A 134 5.43 5.03 4.25
N LEU A 135 5.13 5.95 3.33
CA LEU A 135 4.63 5.62 1.99
C LEU A 135 5.73 5.16 1.04
N GLU A 136 6.94 5.76 1.10
CA GLU A 136 8.09 5.35 0.30
C GLU A 136 8.70 4.02 0.79
N SER A 137 8.63 3.71 2.08
CA SER A 137 9.10 2.42 2.62
C SER A 137 8.27 1.21 2.22
N ARG A 138 7.16 1.39 1.49
CA ARG A 138 6.33 0.29 0.99
C ARG A 138 7.02 -0.44 -0.15
N LEU A 139 6.87 -1.77 -0.17
CA LEU A 139 7.50 -2.62 -1.19
C LEU A 139 7.06 -2.23 -2.63
N ASP A 140 5.77 -1.92 -2.83
CA ASP A 140 5.25 -1.48 -4.13
C ASP A 140 5.87 -0.14 -4.58
N ALA A 141 6.09 0.80 -3.65
CA ALA A 141 6.74 2.07 -3.94
C ALA A 141 8.23 1.87 -4.26
N VAL A 142 8.97 1.12 -3.45
CA VAL A 142 10.40 0.83 -3.69
C VAL A 142 10.63 0.15 -5.04
N VAL A 143 9.82 -0.86 -5.39
CA VAL A 143 9.90 -1.55 -6.70
C VAL A 143 9.62 -0.59 -7.87
N PHE A 144 8.69 0.34 -7.69
CA PHE A 144 8.42 1.37 -8.70
C PHE A 144 9.59 2.36 -8.82
N ARG A 145 10.11 2.87 -7.70
CA ARG A 145 11.26 3.82 -7.68
C ARG A 145 12.55 3.19 -8.20
N ALA A 146 12.76 1.90 -7.92
CA ALA A 146 13.88 1.15 -8.49
C ALA A 146 13.79 0.98 -10.02
N GLY A 147 12.62 1.28 -10.60
CA GLY A 147 12.42 1.18 -12.04
C GLY A 147 12.15 -0.23 -12.55
N PHE A 148 11.78 -1.17 -11.68
CA PHE A 148 11.37 -2.51 -12.10
C PHE A 148 9.94 -2.55 -12.66
N ALA A 149 9.20 -1.45 -12.52
CA ALA A 149 7.84 -1.32 -13.04
C ALA A 149 7.63 0.06 -13.67
N ARG A 150 6.85 0.12 -14.76
CA ARG A 150 6.52 1.38 -15.45
C ARG A 150 5.51 2.27 -14.72
N SER A 151 4.83 1.73 -13.72
CA SER A 151 3.83 2.44 -12.94
C SER A 151 3.63 1.77 -11.58
N VAL A 152 3.14 2.52 -10.59
CA VAL A 152 2.78 1.99 -9.27
C VAL A 152 1.74 0.86 -9.36
N TYR A 153 0.85 0.90 -10.35
CA TYR A 153 -0.14 -0.16 -10.59
C TYR A 153 0.52 -1.48 -11.03
N ALA A 154 1.51 -1.38 -11.94
CA ALA A 154 2.27 -2.54 -12.40
C ALA A 154 3.16 -3.10 -11.28
N SER A 155 3.84 -2.23 -10.53
CA SER A 155 4.64 -2.62 -9.36
C SER A 155 3.82 -3.44 -8.37
N ARG A 156 2.65 -2.93 -8.00
CA ARG A 156 1.74 -3.63 -7.10
C ARG A 156 1.32 -5.00 -7.64
N GLN A 157 1.04 -5.11 -8.93
CA GLN A 157 0.72 -6.38 -9.58
C GLN A 157 1.89 -7.35 -9.52
N TYR A 158 3.11 -6.90 -9.78
CA TYR A 158 4.31 -7.76 -9.75
C TYR A 158 4.59 -8.29 -8.35
N VAL A 159 4.42 -7.47 -7.32
CA VAL A 159 4.53 -7.91 -5.92
C VAL A 159 3.47 -8.96 -5.60
N THR A 160 2.19 -8.68 -5.90
CA THR A 160 1.07 -9.61 -5.60
C THR A 160 1.21 -10.94 -6.34
N HIS A 161 1.75 -10.93 -7.57
CA HIS A 161 2.00 -12.16 -8.34
C HIS A 161 3.27 -12.92 -7.87
N GLY A 162 4.01 -12.37 -6.88
CA GLY A 162 5.18 -13.02 -6.29
C GLY A 162 6.39 -13.07 -7.20
N HIS A 163 6.56 -12.04 -8.04
CA HIS A 163 7.77 -11.87 -8.85
C HIS A 163 8.94 -11.26 -8.06
N ILE A 164 8.68 -10.75 -6.86
CA ILE A 164 9.63 -10.03 -6.02
C ILE A 164 10.04 -10.88 -4.82
N LEU A 165 11.33 -10.86 -4.51
CA LEU A 165 11.94 -11.47 -3.33
C LEU A 165 12.54 -10.38 -2.45
N VAL A 166 12.39 -10.47 -1.15
CA VAL A 166 13.05 -9.61 -0.15
C VAL A 166 13.97 -10.51 0.68
N ASN A 167 15.26 -10.20 0.69
CA ASN A 167 16.28 -11.01 1.36
C ASN A 167 16.19 -12.52 0.98
N GLY A 168 15.94 -12.82 -0.29
CA GLY A 168 15.78 -14.17 -0.81
C GLY A 168 14.42 -14.83 -0.56
N LYS A 169 13.55 -14.24 0.25
CA LYS A 169 12.21 -14.76 0.56
C LYS A 169 11.14 -14.12 -0.33
N ARG A 170 10.19 -14.90 -0.81
CA ARG A 170 9.05 -14.40 -1.58
C ARG A 170 8.11 -13.58 -0.69
N VAL A 171 7.82 -12.35 -1.10
CA VAL A 171 6.86 -11.46 -0.44
C VAL A 171 5.82 -11.03 -1.47
N ASP A 172 4.56 -11.30 -1.20
CA ASP A 172 3.41 -10.98 -2.08
C ASP A 172 2.52 -9.85 -1.53
N ILE A 173 2.94 -9.22 -0.41
CA ILE A 173 2.21 -8.15 0.25
C ILE A 173 2.78 -6.79 -0.19
N PRO A 174 2.06 -5.98 -1.01
CA PRO A 174 2.53 -4.68 -1.48
C PRO A 174 2.78 -3.64 -0.38
N SER A 175 2.07 -3.77 0.75
CA SER A 175 2.23 -2.89 1.91
C SER A 175 3.34 -3.31 2.87
N TYR A 176 4.14 -4.33 2.53
CA TYR A 176 5.32 -4.72 3.30
C TYR A 176 6.26 -3.52 3.47
N ARG A 177 6.70 -3.24 4.68
CA ARG A 177 7.65 -2.16 4.98
C ARG A 177 9.08 -2.66 4.80
N VAL A 178 9.75 -2.11 3.83
CA VAL A 178 11.16 -2.35 3.56
C VAL A 178 11.99 -1.59 4.59
N LYS A 179 12.97 -2.26 5.16
CA LYS A 179 13.93 -1.68 6.10
C LYS A 179 15.19 -1.23 5.37
N VAL A 180 15.95 -0.35 5.99
CA VAL A 180 17.29 0.04 5.51
C VAL A 180 18.18 -1.21 5.44
N ASN A 181 18.95 -1.33 4.37
CA ASN A 181 19.80 -2.47 4.01
C ASN A 181 19.06 -3.73 3.53
N ASP A 182 17.72 -3.75 3.42
CA ASP A 182 17.03 -4.87 2.78
C ASP A 182 17.37 -4.94 1.28
N VAL A 183 17.65 -6.15 0.80
CA VAL A 183 17.93 -6.43 -0.61
C VAL A 183 16.66 -6.99 -1.26
N ILE A 184 16.15 -6.27 -2.24
CA ILE A 184 14.97 -6.65 -3.01
C ILE A 184 15.43 -7.10 -4.39
N THR A 185 15.04 -8.29 -4.81
CA THR A 185 15.45 -8.87 -6.10
C THR A 185 14.24 -9.34 -6.90
N VAL A 186 14.35 -9.27 -8.21
CA VAL A 186 13.38 -9.89 -9.11
C VAL A 186 13.71 -11.37 -9.24
N ARG A 187 12.69 -12.25 -9.09
CA ARG A 187 12.81 -13.69 -9.23
C ARG A 187 13.42 -14.05 -10.58
N GLU A 188 14.37 -14.98 -10.61
CA GLU A 188 15.14 -15.34 -11.82
C GLU A 188 14.25 -15.69 -13.03
N LYS A 189 13.22 -16.52 -12.83
CA LYS A 189 12.26 -16.86 -13.89
C LYS A 189 11.55 -15.64 -14.46
N SER A 190 11.38 -14.58 -13.67
CA SER A 190 10.68 -13.35 -14.03
C SER A 190 11.58 -12.32 -14.74
N ARG A 191 12.89 -12.39 -14.58
CA ARG A 191 13.85 -11.47 -15.21
C ARG A 191 13.79 -11.48 -16.73
N LYS A 192 13.41 -12.63 -17.31
CA LYS A 192 13.28 -12.81 -18.76
C LYS A 192 12.03 -12.15 -19.36
N LEU A 193 11.09 -11.71 -18.53
CA LEU A 193 9.86 -11.09 -19.01
C LEU A 193 10.14 -9.70 -19.62
N PRO A 194 9.60 -9.38 -20.80
CA PRO A 194 9.86 -8.12 -21.50
C PRO A 194 9.43 -6.89 -20.68
N CYS A 195 8.39 -7.01 -19.87
CA CYS A 195 7.90 -5.93 -19.04
C CYS A 195 8.93 -5.41 -18.00
N PHE A 196 9.76 -6.29 -17.42
CA PHE A 196 10.85 -5.89 -16.52
C PHE A 196 12.03 -5.29 -17.30
N GLN A 197 12.40 -5.90 -18.43
CA GLN A 197 13.52 -5.42 -19.23
C GLN A 197 13.29 -4.00 -19.77
N GLU A 198 12.10 -3.73 -20.28
CA GLU A 198 11.72 -2.41 -20.78
C GLU A 198 11.63 -1.38 -19.64
N ALA A 199 11.14 -1.76 -18.45
CA ALA A 199 11.08 -0.87 -17.31
C ALA A 199 12.48 -0.45 -16.85
N VAL A 200 13.40 -1.40 -16.71
CA VAL A 200 14.79 -1.16 -16.28
C VAL A 200 15.57 -0.29 -17.27
N ARG A 201 15.30 -0.41 -18.58
CA ARG A 201 15.94 0.45 -19.61
C ARG A 201 15.56 1.92 -19.47
N THR A 202 14.31 2.19 -19.09
CA THR A 202 13.76 3.56 -19.06
C THR A 202 13.93 4.23 -17.69
N SER A 203 14.35 3.47 -16.66
CA SER A 203 14.37 3.93 -15.28
C SER A 203 15.59 4.78 -14.93
N ALA A 204 15.35 5.86 -14.16
CA ALA A 204 16.33 6.63 -13.43
C ALA A 204 16.05 6.48 -11.92
N PRO A 205 16.74 5.59 -11.21
CA PRO A 205 16.52 5.39 -9.78
C PRO A 205 16.99 6.61 -8.98
N PRO A 206 16.30 6.97 -7.88
CA PRO A 206 16.72 8.04 -6.98
C PRO A 206 17.94 7.63 -6.14
N ALA A 207 18.63 8.61 -5.55
CA ALA A 207 19.91 8.43 -4.84
C ALA A 207 19.83 7.50 -3.60
N TYR A 208 18.67 7.44 -2.93
CA TYR A 208 18.48 6.59 -1.75
C TYR A 208 18.34 5.08 -2.07
N LEU A 209 18.35 4.71 -3.37
CA LEU A 209 18.28 3.33 -3.84
C LEU A 209 19.55 2.97 -4.64
N GLU A 210 20.25 1.94 -4.19
CA GLU A 210 21.31 1.31 -4.96
C GLU A 210 20.74 0.23 -5.87
N VAL A 211 20.76 0.46 -7.18
CA VAL A 211 20.15 -0.46 -8.16
C VAL A 211 21.20 -1.12 -9.02
N THR A 212 21.29 -2.45 -8.95
CA THR A 212 22.11 -3.26 -9.84
C THR A 212 21.25 -3.79 -10.98
N LYS A 213 21.40 -3.20 -12.17
CA LYS A 213 20.58 -3.52 -13.35
C LYS A 213 20.81 -4.95 -13.86
N SER A 214 22.02 -5.47 -13.78
CA SER A 214 22.40 -6.82 -14.26
C SER A 214 21.66 -7.93 -13.51
N THR A 215 21.60 -7.83 -12.20
CA THR A 215 20.94 -8.80 -11.31
C THR A 215 19.49 -8.44 -11.01
N MET A 216 19.01 -7.28 -11.49
CA MET A 216 17.70 -6.70 -11.13
C MET A 216 17.48 -6.73 -9.62
N SER A 217 18.46 -6.22 -8.88
CA SER A 217 18.42 -6.08 -7.43
C SER A 217 18.45 -4.61 -7.03
N VAL A 218 17.81 -4.30 -5.92
CA VAL A 218 17.81 -2.96 -5.31
C VAL A 218 18.02 -3.08 -3.81
N LYS A 219 18.84 -2.19 -3.26
CA LYS A 219 19.08 -2.04 -1.83
C LYS A 219 18.62 -0.66 -1.38
N LEU A 220 17.89 -0.59 -0.29
CA LEU A 220 17.52 0.68 0.34
C LEU A 220 18.67 1.13 1.24
N LEU A 221 19.32 2.23 0.89
CA LEU A 221 20.48 2.78 1.63
C LEU A 221 20.03 3.52 2.89
N TYR A 222 19.08 4.43 2.74
CA TYR A 222 18.53 5.24 3.84
C TYR A 222 17.08 5.61 3.57
N VAL A 223 16.40 6.07 4.60
CA VAL A 223 15.02 6.56 4.49
C VAL A 223 15.07 7.98 3.88
N PRO A 224 14.43 8.22 2.72
CA PRO A 224 14.57 9.48 2.01
C PRO A 224 13.93 10.65 2.77
N PRO A 225 14.56 11.83 2.80
CA PRO A 225 13.92 13.07 3.20
C PRO A 225 12.85 13.47 2.17
N ARG A 226 11.97 14.41 2.54
CA ARG A 226 10.85 14.83 1.68
C ARG A 226 11.31 15.38 0.33
N GLU A 227 12.46 16.06 0.31
CA GLU A 227 13.01 16.77 -0.84
C GLU A 227 13.45 15.82 -1.97
N GLU A 228 14.00 14.67 -1.61
CA GLU A 228 14.47 13.66 -2.57
C GLU A 228 13.33 12.82 -3.18
N VAL A 229 12.15 12.88 -2.58
CA VAL A 229 11.02 12.09 -3.04
C VAL A 229 10.23 12.82 -4.12
N PRO A 230 10.13 12.29 -5.35
CA PRO A 230 9.42 12.94 -6.45
C PRO A 230 7.90 12.81 -6.33
N ILE A 231 7.32 13.50 -5.35
CA ILE A 231 5.88 13.56 -5.12
C ILE A 231 5.35 14.96 -5.49
N ILE A 232 4.31 14.99 -6.29
CA ILE A 232 3.62 16.22 -6.69
C ILE A 232 2.41 16.43 -5.78
N CYS A 233 2.63 16.88 -4.55
CA CYS A 233 1.55 17.29 -3.63
C CYS A 233 2.07 18.17 -2.49
N GLU A 234 1.18 18.99 -1.95
CA GLU A 234 1.41 19.78 -0.74
C GLU A 234 1.03 18.95 0.48
N VAL A 235 2.05 18.34 1.12
CA VAL A 235 1.85 17.43 2.27
C VAL A 235 1.21 18.13 3.47
N PRO A 236 1.54 19.38 3.82
CA PRO A 236 0.88 20.11 4.92
C PRO A 236 -0.64 20.15 4.79
N LEU A 237 -1.17 20.40 3.59
CA LEU A 237 -2.62 20.41 3.33
C LEU A 237 -3.26 19.02 3.54
N VAL A 238 -2.51 17.94 3.28
CA VAL A 238 -2.98 16.58 3.55
C VAL A 238 -3.08 16.33 5.05
N VAL A 239 -2.08 16.73 5.82
CA VAL A 239 -2.09 16.59 7.29
C VAL A 239 -3.23 17.41 7.89
N GLU A 240 -3.42 18.65 7.43
CA GLU A 240 -4.51 19.52 7.86
C GLU A 240 -5.89 18.93 7.56
N TYR A 241 -6.06 18.27 6.41
CA TYR A 241 -7.32 17.57 6.07
C TYR A 241 -7.70 16.52 7.10
N TYR A 242 -6.74 15.80 7.68
CA TYR A 242 -6.99 14.74 8.66
C TYR A 242 -6.96 15.21 10.11
N SER A 243 -6.55 16.46 10.39
CA SER A 243 -6.57 17.04 11.73
C SER A 243 -7.93 17.59 12.15
N ARG A 244 -8.89 17.60 11.25
CA ARG A 244 -10.28 18.03 11.48
C ARG A 244 -11.13 16.97 12.15
#